data_d46f71f54ecc18548b5cf49621d17a91
#
_entry.id   d46f71f54ecc18548b5cf49621d17a91
#
_cell.length_a   1.000
_cell.length_b   1.000
_cell.length_c   1.000
_cell.angle_alpha   90.00
_cell.angle_beta   90.00
_cell.angle_gamma   90.00
#
_symmetry.space_group_name_H-M   'P 1'
#
loop_
_entity.id
_entity.type
_entity.pdbx_description
1 polymer ?
#
loop_
_entity_poly.entity_id
_entity_poly.type
_entity_poly.pdbx_seq_one_letter_code
_entity_poly.pdbx_strand_id
1 'polypeptide(L)'
;MSLHTIKQLADQLAAGKVSSVELCQDYLARIERLNPAINAFITVARDKTLAEARAADELRAAGNASPLTGVPIAHKDIFCAEGWLTTCGSRMLSNFVSPYDAHVIQQFKAAGMPSLGKTNMDEFAMGSSNETSFFGPVKNPWDTARVPGGSSGGSAACVAARMAPAATGTDTGGSIRQPAALCGITGLKPTYGVVSRYGMIAFASSLDQGGPMAQTAEDCGLLLNVMAGFDERDSTSLQREKEDYTRDLTKPLVGLKIGLPREFFGEGLTGDTAKTVEEAIAQYRKLGAETVEVGLPNSRLSVAAYYVLAPAEASSNLSRFDGVRYGYRTPEYTDLLDMYEKTRAEGFGSEVKRRILIGTYVLSHGYYDAYYIQAQKLRRLIANDFSEAFKQCDVILGPTAPTTAFRLGEKSDDPVQMYLSDIYT
;
A
#
# COMPACT_ATOMS: atom_id res chain seq x y z
N MET A 1 25.73 -5.14 5.11
CA MET A 1 24.96 -3.94 4.69
C MET A 1 23.44 -4.07 4.80
N SER A 2 22.86 -5.23 4.80
CA SER A 2 21.42 -5.44 4.68
C SER A 2 20.52 -5.06 5.87
N LEU A 3 21.07 -4.56 6.97
CA LEU A 3 20.28 -4.20 8.18
C LEU A 3 20.14 -2.69 8.39
N HIS A 4 20.62 -1.87 7.46
CA HIS A 4 20.55 -0.42 7.58
C HIS A 4 19.16 0.14 7.23
N THR A 5 18.78 1.23 7.91
CA THR A 5 17.62 2.05 7.58
C THR A 5 17.93 2.93 6.35
N ILE A 6 16.91 3.55 5.75
CA ILE A 6 17.11 4.50 4.64
C ILE A 6 18.04 5.65 5.09
N LYS A 7 17.80 6.20 6.29
CA LYS A 7 18.64 7.26 6.85
C LYS A 7 20.11 6.85 6.92
N GLN A 8 20.38 5.64 7.44
CA GLN A 8 21.74 5.12 7.54
C GLN A 8 22.40 4.89 6.17
N LEU A 9 21.64 4.38 5.18
CA LEU A 9 22.12 4.21 3.81
C LEU A 9 22.44 5.56 3.15
N ALA A 10 21.57 6.55 3.33
CA ALA A 10 21.78 7.90 2.84
C ALA A 10 23.06 8.54 3.43
N ASP A 11 23.29 8.36 4.74
CA ASP A 11 24.49 8.83 5.42
C ASP A 11 25.78 8.14 4.89
N GLN A 12 25.71 6.83 4.61
CA GLN A 12 26.85 6.10 4.03
C GLN A 12 27.18 6.54 2.60
N LEU A 13 26.15 6.76 1.77
CA LEU A 13 26.29 7.29 0.43
C LEU A 13 26.88 8.72 0.46
N ALA A 14 26.38 9.58 1.36
CA ALA A 14 26.87 10.94 1.52
C ALA A 14 28.34 10.99 1.99
N ALA A 15 28.74 10.03 2.82
CA ALA A 15 30.13 9.89 3.30
C ALA A 15 31.06 9.17 2.30
N GLY A 16 30.57 8.74 1.13
CA GLY A 16 31.34 7.99 0.14
C GLY A 16 31.80 6.60 0.61
N LYS A 17 31.15 6.03 1.65
CA LYS A 17 31.49 4.71 2.21
C LYS A 17 30.96 3.56 1.34
N VAL A 18 29.99 3.84 0.50
CA VAL A 18 29.35 2.90 -0.44
C VAL A 18 28.84 3.70 -1.64
N SER A 19 28.85 3.10 -2.83
CA SER A 19 28.21 3.64 -4.03
C SER A 19 26.78 3.12 -4.18
N SER A 20 25.97 3.82 -4.96
CA SER A 20 24.63 3.36 -5.32
C SER A 20 24.65 2.04 -6.09
N VAL A 21 25.66 1.87 -6.96
CA VAL A 21 25.85 0.61 -7.71
C VAL A 21 26.12 -0.55 -6.77
N GLU A 22 26.99 -0.41 -5.77
CA GLU A 22 27.27 -1.47 -4.79
C GLU A 22 26.02 -1.82 -3.96
N LEU A 23 25.25 -0.82 -3.51
CA LEU A 23 24.00 -1.05 -2.80
C LEU A 23 22.99 -1.81 -3.66
N CYS A 24 22.80 -1.38 -4.90
CA CYS A 24 21.85 -2.05 -5.81
C CYS A 24 22.27 -3.48 -6.13
N GLN A 25 23.58 -3.75 -6.30
CA GLN A 25 24.09 -5.10 -6.50
C GLN A 25 23.82 -6.01 -5.29
N ASP A 26 24.04 -5.53 -4.08
CA ASP A 26 23.76 -6.29 -2.84
C ASP A 26 22.26 -6.63 -2.71
N TYR A 27 21.38 -5.65 -2.96
CA TYR A 27 19.93 -5.87 -2.90
C TYR A 27 19.44 -6.79 -4.02
N LEU A 28 19.93 -6.65 -5.26
CA LEU A 28 19.58 -7.52 -6.37
C LEU A 28 20.01 -8.97 -6.11
N ALA A 29 21.21 -9.20 -5.59
CA ALA A 29 21.67 -10.53 -5.20
C ALA A 29 20.81 -11.14 -4.08
N ARG A 30 20.34 -10.31 -3.14
CA ARG A 30 19.43 -10.74 -2.09
C ARG A 30 18.03 -11.07 -2.62
N ILE A 31 17.51 -10.27 -3.57
CA ILE A 31 16.25 -10.56 -4.26
C ILE A 31 16.35 -11.90 -4.99
N GLU A 32 17.39 -12.11 -5.79
CA GLU A 32 17.61 -13.35 -6.53
C GLU A 32 17.61 -14.59 -5.62
N ARG A 33 18.22 -14.49 -4.45
CA ARG A 33 18.28 -15.60 -3.49
C ARG A 33 16.97 -15.86 -2.78
N LEU A 34 16.20 -14.83 -2.38
CA LEU A 34 15.06 -14.98 -1.47
C LEU A 34 13.70 -14.96 -2.21
N ASN A 35 13.61 -14.32 -3.36
CA ASN A 35 12.34 -14.18 -4.07
C ASN A 35 11.69 -15.51 -4.48
N PRO A 36 12.44 -16.55 -4.87
CA PRO A 36 11.84 -17.86 -5.17
C PRO A 36 11.06 -18.48 -4.01
N ALA A 37 11.44 -18.18 -2.75
CA ALA A 37 10.74 -18.69 -1.56
C ALA A 37 9.60 -17.77 -1.10
N ILE A 38 9.76 -16.44 -1.24
CA ILE A 38 8.83 -15.42 -0.70
C ILE A 38 7.83 -14.94 -1.74
N ASN A 39 8.22 -14.87 -3.01
CA ASN A 39 7.43 -14.37 -4.16
C ASN A 39 7.02 -12.89 -4.01
N ALA A 40 7.92 -12.07 -3.43
CA ALA A 40 7.65 -10.65 -3.17
C ALA A 40 7.75 -9.75 -4.41
N PHE A 41 8.48 -10.15 -5.45
CA PHE A 41 8.64 -9.40 -6.71
C PHE A 41 8.06 -10.16 -7.89
N ILE A 42 7.32 -9.43 -8.75
CA ILE A 42 6.85 -9.91 -10.06
C ILE A 42 7.92 -9.64 -11.11
N THR A 43 8.48 -8.42 -11.10
CA THR A 43 9.45 -7.99 -12.13
C THR A 43 10.70 -7.41 -11.47
N VAL A 44 11.86 -7.89 -11.91
CA VAL A 44 13.18 -7.35 -11.57
C VAL A 44 13.95 -7.13 -12.86
N ALA A 45 14.49 -5.95 -13.08
CA ALA A 45 15.23 -5.57 -14.28
C ALA A 45 16.64 -5.09 -13.90
N ARG A 46 17.56 -6.05 -13.68
CA ARG A 46 18.91 -5.82 -13.18
C ARG A 46 19.66 -4.70 -13.90
N ASP A 47 19.68 -4.75 -15.23
CA ASP A 47 20.44 -3.79 -16.05
C ASP A 47 19.88 -2.37 -15.93
N LYS A 48 18.54 -2.24 -15.87
CA LYS A 48 17.84 -0.96 -15.68
C LYS A 48 18.14 -0.39 -14.29
N THR A 49 18.02 -1.20 -13.23
CA THR A 49 18.38 -0.81 -11.87
C THR A 49 19.82 -0.32 -11.77
N LEU A 50 20.77 -1.04 -12.37
CA LEU A 50 22.19 -0.66 -12.34
C LEU A 50 22.52 0.58 -13.20
N ALA A 51 21.75 0.82 -14.26
CA ALA A 51 21.85 2.07 -15.02
C ALA A 51 21.38 3.28 -14.19
N GLU A 52 20.24 3.17 -13.51
CA GLU A 52 19.74 4.19 -12.59
C GLU A 52 20.71 4.42 -11.41
N ALA A 53 21.34 3.36 -10.88
CA ALA A 53 22.34 3.46 -9.81
C ALA A 53 23.59 4.20 -10.25
N ARG A 54 24.12 3.92 -11.47
CA ARG A 54 25.25 4.68 -12.03
C ARG A 54 24.92 6.17 -12.20
N ALA A 55 23.75 6.49 -12.72
CA ALA A 55 23.30 7.88 -12.85
C ALA A 55 23.21 8.58 -11.47
N ALA A 56 22.80 7.87 -10.42
CA ALA A 56 22.77 8.40 -9.06
C ALA A 56 24.20 8.66 -8.52
N ASP A 57 25.17 7.78 -8.78
CA ASP A 57 26.57 7.99 -8.41
C ASP A 57 27.18 9.18 -9.16
N GLU A 58 26.83 9.38 -10.44
CA GLU A 58 27.24 10.56 -11.23
C GLU A 58 26.65 11.85 -10.65
N LEU A 59 25.36 11.88 -10.24
CA LEU A 59 24.75 13.03 -9.57
C LEU A 59 25.47 13.37 -8.27
N ARG A 60 25.91 12.37 -7.48
CA ARG A 60 26.70 12.57 -6.27
C ARG A 60 28.07 13.13 -6.55
N ALA A 61 28.76 12.57 -7.53
CA ALA A 61 30.10 13.05 -7.94
C ALA A 61 30.07 14.51 -8.44
N ALA A 62 28.97 14.90 -9.11
CA ALA A 62 28.76 16.28 -9.59
C ALA A 62 28.29 17.26 -8.50
N GLY A 63 28.03 16.82 -7.27
CA GLY A 63 27.51 17.67 -6.19
C GLY A 63 26.02 18.02 -6.32
N ASN A 64 25.28 17.35 -7.18
CA ASN A 64 23.86 17.60 -7.47
C ASN A 64 22.93 16.59 -6.77
N ALA A 65 23.41 15.89 -5.74
CA ALA A 65 22.66 14.87 -5.05
C ALA A 65 21.61 15.46 -4.08
N SER A 66 20.40 14.89 -4.10
CA SER A 66 19.43 15.07 -3.02
C SER A 66 19.78 14.16 -1.82
N PRO A 67 19.16 14.35 -0.64
CA PRO A 67 19.48 13.52 0.53
C PRO A 67 19.36 12.01 0.29
N LEU A 68 18.40 11.56 -0.54
CA LEU A 68 18.14 10.15 -0.82
C LEU A 68 18.70 9.65 -2.15
N THR A 69 19.43 10.47 -2.90
CA THR A 69 20.05 10.06 -4.17
C THR A 69 20.90 8.81 -3.97
N GLY A 70 20.65 7.76 -4.76
CA GLY A 70 21.36 6.49 -4.71
C GLY A 70 20.79 5.45 -3.74
N VAL A 71 19.85 5.81 -2.87
CA VAL A 71 19.15 4.82 -2.04
C VAL A 71 18.12 4.09 -2.90
N PRO A 72 18.21 2.75 -3.04
CA PRO A 72 17.27 2.02 -3.90
C PRO A 72 15.89 1.83 -3.24
N ILE A 73 14.85 1.67 -4.08
CA ILE A 73 13.47 1.46 -3.64
C ILE A 73 12.75 0.43 -4.52
N ALA A 74 11.80 -0.32 -3.96
CA ALA A 74 10.88 -1.19 -4.70
C ALA A 74 9.51 -0.51 -4.88
N HIS A 75 8.79 -0.85 -5.96
CA HIS A 75 7.50 -0.22 -6.25
C HIS A 75 6.39 -1.26 -6.34
N LYS A 76 5.28 -1.06 -5.60
CA LYS A 76 4.08 -1.87 -5.78
C LYS A 76 3.66 -1.88 -7.23
N ASP A 77 3.28 -3.05 -7.75
CA ASP A 77 3.02 -3.24 -9.19
C ASP A 77 1.71 -2.60 -9.70
N ILE A 78 1.19 -1.65 -8.95
CA ILE A 78 0.05 -0.81 -9.32
C ILE A 78 0.49 0.56 -9.88
N PHE A 79 1.74 0.99 -9.59
CA PHE A 79 2.27 2.25 -10.12
C PHE A 79 2.84 2.04 -11.51
N CYS A 80 2.32 2.77 -12.48
CA CYS A 80 2.91 2.85 -13.82
C CYS A 80 4.34 3.35 -13.74
N ALA A 81 5.28 2.62 -14.34
CA ALA A 81 6.67 3.02 -14.47
C ALA A 81 7.11 2.78 -15.91
N GLU A 82 7.58 3.84 -16.58
CA GLU A 82 7.89 3.81 -18.00
C GLU A 82 8.89 2.71 -18.35
N GLY A 83 8.51 1.88 -19.33
CA GLY A 83 9.30 0.76 -19.79
C GLY A 83 9.38 -0.41 -18.80
N TRP A 84 8.57 -0.40 -17.70
CA TRP A 84 8.42 -1.53 -16.79
C TRP A 84 7.08 -2.24 -17.02
N LEU A 85 7.10 -3.56 -16.91
CA LEU A 85 5.87 -4.33 -16.82
C LEU A 85 5.09 -3.87 -15.59
N THR A 86 3.78 -3.58 -15.75
CA THR A 86 2.89 -3.11 -14.69
C THR A 86 1.58 -3.89 -14.75
N THR A 87 1.47 -4.92 -13.91
CA THR A 87 0.44 -5.96 -14.06
C THR A 87 -0.71 -5.85 -13.07
N CYS A 88 -0.55 -5.09 -11.97
CA CYS A 88 -1.49 -5.11 -10.84
C CYS A 88 -1.75 -6.51 -10.27
N GLY A 89 -0.79 -7.44 -10.37
CA GLY A 89 -0.97 -8.83 -9.95
C GLY A 89 -2.04 -9.60 -10.77
N SER A 90 -2.38 -9.13 -11.99
CA SER A 90 -3.49 -9.64 -12.81
C SER A 90 -3.03 -10.20 -14.14
N ARG A 91 -3.71 -11.27 -14.60
CA ARG A 91 -3.58 -11.74 -15.97
C ARG A 91 -4.03 -10.69 -16.98
N MET A 92 -5.02 -9.86 -16.62
CA MET A 92 -5.55 -8.78 -17.47
C MET A 92 -4.45 -7.83 -17.95
N LEU A 93 -3.45 -7.53 -17.13
CA LEU A 93 -2.33 -6.64 -17.45
C LEU A 93 -0.98 -7.35 -17.50
N SER A 94 -0.95 -8.68 -17.58
CA SER A 94 0.28 -9.47 -17.53
C SER A 94 1.29 -9.18 -18.66
N ASN A 95 0.85 -8.52 -19.72
CA ASN A 95 1.66 -8.09 -20.88
C ASN A 95 1.76 -6.57 -21.02
N PHE A 96 1.27 -5.79 -20.05
CA PHE A 96 1.24 -4.34 -20.15
C PHE A 96 2.55 -3.71 -19.67
N VAL A 97 3.34 -3.20 -20.62
CA VAL A 97 4.50 -2.35 -20.35
C VAL A 97 4.04 -0.91 -20.35
N SER A 98 4.23 -0.21 -19.21
CA SER A 98 3.75 1.17 -19.07
C SER A 98 4.51 2.12 -20.00
N PRO A 99 3.78 2.97 -20.76
CA PRO A 99 4.40 4.00 -21.63
C PRO A 99 4.69 5.33 -20.91
N TYR A 100 4.42 5.42 -19.61
CA TYR A 100 4.63 6.63 -18.81
C TYR A 100 4.83 6.29 -17.33
N ASP A 101 5.36 7.25 -16.58
CA ASP A 101 5.55 7.15 -15.14
C ASP A 101 4.35 7.72 -14.36
N ALA A 102 3.97 7.03 -13.29
CA ALA A 102 3.15 7.62 -12.24
C ALA A 102 3.87 8.80 -11.58
N HIS A 103 3.12 9.77 -11.05
CA HIS A 103 3.71 10.91 -10.34
C HIS A 103 4.70 10.48 -9.25
N VAL A 104 4.32 9.50 -8.45
CA VAL A 104 5.19 8.91 -7.40
C VAL A 104 6.51 8.40 -7.98
N ILE A 105 6.48 7.72 -9.12
CA ILE A 105 7.69 7.22 -9.79
C ILE A 105 8.54 8.39 -10.30
N GLN A 106 7.92 9.42 -10.88
CA GLN A 106 8.63 10.64 -11.31
C GLN A 106 9.36 11.32 -10.15
N GLN A 107 8.72 11.41 -8.98
CA GLN A 107 9.31 12.02 -7.79
C GLN A 107 10.53 11.22 -7.29
N PHE A 108 10.46 9.89 -7.25
CA PHE A 108 11.61 9.05 -6.86
C PHE A 108 12.74 9.11 -7.88
N LYS A 109 12.44 9.12 -9.18
CA LYS A 109 13.44 9.32 -10.24
C LYS A 109 14.12 10.69 -10.11
N ALA A 110 13.35 11.76 -9.88
CA ALA A 110 13.87 13.12 -9.67
C ALA A 110 14.76 13.21 -8.41
N ALA A 111 14.46 12.41 -7.37
CA ALA A 111 15.31 12.30 -6.19
C ALA A 111 16.56 11.43 -6.41
N GLY A 112 16.73 10.83 -7.59
CA GLY A 112 17.86 9.96 -7.91
C GLY A 112 17.82 8.61 -7.18
N MET A 113 16.64 8.07 -6.87
CA MET A 113 16.47 6.79 -6.18
C MET A 113 16.27 5.66 -7.20
N PRO A 114 17.19 4.68 -7.30
CA PRO A 114 17.08 3.57 -8.25
C PRO A 114 15.93 2.61 -7.91
N SER A 115 15.23 2.14 -8.96
CA SER A 115 14.12 1.17 -8.83
C SER A 115 14.65 -0.26 -8.83
N LEU A 116 14.43 -1.03 -7.75
CA LEU A 116 14.83 -2.45 -7.65
C LEU A 116 13.90 -3.38 -8.43
N GLY A 117 12.63 -3.01 -8.59
CA GLY A 117 11.64 -3.83 -9.25
C GLY A 117 10.22 -3.53 -8.83
N LYS A 118 9.28 -4.33 -9.37
CA LYS A 118 7.84 -4.25 -9.13
C LYS A 118 7.41 -5.36 -8.18
N THR A 119 6.84 -4.98 -7.03
CA THR A 119 6.46 -5.92 -5.99
C THR A 119 5.08 -6.52 -6.24
N ASN A 120 4.93 -7.78 -5.86
CA ASN A 120 3.69 -8.53 -5.96
C ASN A 120 2.60 -7.96 -5.04
N MET A 121 1.34 -8.18 -5.40
CA MET A 121 0.19 -7.58 -4.74
C MET A 121 -1.06 -8.42 -4.97
N ASP A 122 -2.10 -8.27 -4.13
CA ASP A 122 -3.41 -8.76 -4.47
C ASP A 122 -3.91 -8.14 -5.78
N GLU A 123 -4.60 -8.92 -6.61
CA GLU A 123 -5.06 -8.51 -7.93
C GLU A 123 -5.87 -7.22 -7.88
N PHE A 124 -5.44 -6.19 -8.63
CA PHE A 124 -6.01 -4.82 -8.64
C PHE A 124 -6.24 -4.21 -7.25
N ALA A 125 -5.34 -4.53 -6.30
CA ALA A 125 -5.42 -4.12 -4.89
C ALA A 125 -6.66 -4.65 -4.14
N MET A 126 -7.31 -5.69 -4.64
CA MET A 126 -8.51 -6.31 -4.08
C MET A 126 -8.18 -7.57 -3.29
N GLY A 127 -7.84 -7.40 -2.02
CA GLY A 127 -7.50 -8.47 -1.09
C GLY A 127 -6.79 -7.94 0.15
N SER A 128 -6.68 -8.82 1.14
CA SER A 128 -6.09 -8.51 2.45
C SER A 128 -5.02 -9.51 2.87
N SER A 129 -4.60 -10.41 1.96
CA SER A 129 -3.67 -11.49 2.28
C SER A 129 -2.55 -11.69 1.26
N ASN A 130 -2.67 -11.11 0.07
CA ASN A 130 -1.82 -11.31 -1.11
C ASN A 130 -1.85 -12.75 -1.64
N GLU A 131 -3.01 -13.38 -1.56
CA GLU A 131 -3.27 -14.72 -2.11
C GLU A 131 -3.93 -14.67 -3.49
N THR A 132 -4.48 -13.50 -3.91
CA THR A 132 -5.27 -13.34 -5.14
C THR A 132 -4.44 -13.02 -6.39
N SER A 133 -3.13 -12.88 -6.26
CA SER A 133 -2.25 -12.55 -7.39
C SER A 133 -2.21 -13.65 -8.45
N PHE A 134 -2.31 -13.26 -9.73
CA PHE A 134 -2.07 -14.16 -10.86
C PHE A 134 -0.67 -14.80 -10.84
N PHE A 135 0.32 -14.13 -10.25
CA PHE A 135 1.69 -14.61 -10.11
C PHE A 135 1.91 -15.49 -8.87
N GLY A 136 0.84 -15.90 -8.21
CA GLY A 136 0.86 -16.71 -7.01
C GLY A 136 0.97 -15.91 -5.71
N PRO A 137 0.73 -16.56 -4.55
CA PRO A 137 0.71 -15.91 -3.25
C PRO A 137 2.09 -15.43 -2.82
N VAL A 138 2.10 -14.32 -2.11
CA VAL A 138 3.29 -13.86 -1.36
C VAL A 138 3.30 -14.53 0.00
N LYS A 139 4.49 -14.88 0.48
CA LYS A 139 4.68 -15.52 1.77
C LYS A 139 5.31 -14.55 2.78
N ASN A 140 4.89 -14.67 4.04
CA ASN A 140 5.45 -13.90 5.11
C ASN A 140 6.91 -14.34 5.38
N PRO A 141 7.89 -13.42 5.40
CA PRO A 141 9.29 -13.81 5.60
C PRO A 141 9.61 -14.35 6.99
N TRP A 142 8.76 -14.10 7.98
CA TRP A 142 8.91 -14.64 9.34
C TRP A 142 8.45 -16.10 9.46
N ASP A 143 7.42 -16.47 8.68
CA ASP A 143 6.89 -17.83 8.56
C ASP A 143 6.25 -17.99 7.19
N THR A 144 6.90 -18.73 6.31
CA THR A 144 6.46 -18.92 4.91
C THR A 144 5.16 -19.72 4.74
N ALA A 145 4.62 -20.28 5.84
CA ALA A 145 3.28 -20.87 5.85
C ALA A 145 2.18 -19.84 6.12
N ARG A 146 2.53 -18.57 6.36
CA ARG A 146 1.60 -17.49 6.69
C ARG A 146 1.57 -16.41 5.62
N VAL A 147 0.46 -15.64 5.63
CA VAL A 147 0.27 -14.50 4.73
C VAL A 147 1.09 -13.29 5.19
N PRO A 148 1.59 -12.44 4.27
CA PRO A 148 2.21 -11.17 4.61
C PRO A 148 1.20 -10.07 4.90
N GLY A 149 -0.10 -10.34 4.65
CA GLY A 149 -1.13 -9.32 4.51
C GLY A 149 -1.20 -8.76 3.09
N GLY A 150 -2.16 -7.87 2.84
CA GLY A 150 -2.43 -7.31 1.51
C GLY A 150 -3.24 -6.01 1.57
N SER A 151 -3.35 -5.39 0.42
CA SER A 151 -2.92 -5.82 -0.91
C SER A 151 -1.45 -5.52 -1.22
N SER A 152 -0.69 -4.77 -0.38
CA SER A 152 0.74 -4.48 -0.60
C SER A 152 1.65 -5.53 0.06
N GLY A 153 1.27 -6.84 -0.03
CA GLY A 153 1.99 -7.92 0.65
C GLY A 153 3.42 -8.11 0.15
N GLY A 154 3.65 -8.01 -1.16
CA GLY A 154 5.00 -8.07 -1.73
C GLY A 154 5.89 -6.93 -1.25
N SER A 155 5.34 -5.71 -1.13
CA SER A 155 6.05 -4.55 -0.59
C SER A 155 6.40 -4.75 0.88
N ALA A 156 5.46 -5.23 1.70
CA ALA A 156 5.72 -5.53 3.12
C ALA A 156 6.76 -6.64 3.29
N ALA A 157 6.58 -7.75 2.56
CA ALA A 157 7.47 -8.90 2.64
C ALA A 157 8.90 -8.57 2.17
N CYS A 158 9.07 -7.81 1.08
CA CYS A 158 10.41 -7.45 0.60
C CYS A 158 11.16 -6.55 1.59
N VAL A 159 10.47 -5.61 2.24
CA VAL A 159 11.07 -4.74 3.26
C VAL A 159 11.40 -5.54 4.53
N ALA A 160 10.48 -6.38 5.01
CA ALA A 160 10.72 -7.23 6.18
C ALA A 160 11.89 -8.22 5.97
N ALA A 161 11.98 -8.83 4.76
CA ALA A 161 13.08 -9.72 4.37
C ALA A 161 14.37 -8.98 4.02
N ARG A 162 14.39 -7.64 4.09
CA ARG A 162 15.54 -6.82 3.67
C ARG A 162 15.96 -7.04 2.22
N MET A 163 15.02 -7.38 1.35
CA MET A 163 15.22 -7.46 -0.11
C MET A 163 15.18 -6.07 -0.76
N ALA A 164 14.59 -5.12 -0.07
CA ALA A 164 14.64 -3.68 -0.36
C ALA A 164 14.69 -2.90 0.95
N PRO A 165 15.33 -1.72 1.01
CA PRO A 165 15.33 -0.88 2.21
C PRO A 165 13.98 -0.22 2.42
N ALA A 166 13.24 0.00 1.34
CA ALA A 166 11.89 0.54 1.32
C ALA A 166 11.09 0.09 0.11
N ALA A 167 9.78 0.27 0.20
CA ALA A 167 8.86 0.06 -0.92
C ALA A 167 7.73 1.09 -0.91
N THR A 168 7.13 1.32 -2.09
CA THR A 168 5.82 1.98 -2.17
C THR A 168 4.71 0.98 -1.96
N GLY A 169 3.60 1.43 -1.37
CA GLY A 169 2.36 0.70 -1.25
C GLY A 169 1.16 1.56 -1.63
N THR A 170 -0.02 0.96 -1.65
CA THR A 170 -1.30 1.68 -1.75
C THR A 170 -2.25 1.19 -0.68
N ASP A 171 -3.11 2.09 -0.19
CA ASP A 171 -4.05 1.83 0.88
C ASP A 171 -5.42 2.38 0.48
N THR A 172 -6.39 1.48 0.36
CA THR A 172 -7.79 1.80 0.06
C THR A 172 -8.66 1.49 1.29
N GLY A 173 -8.36 0.37 1.95
CA GLY A 173 -9.01 -0.09 3.17
C GLY A 173 -8.03 -0.84 4.08
N GLY A 174 -6.78 -0.34 4.20
CA GLY A 174 -5.75 -0.96 5.04
C GLY A 174 -4.53 -1.52 4.31
N SER A 175 -4.49 -1.45 2.97
CA SER A 175 -3.52 -2.20 2.16
C SER A 175 -2.05 -1.72 2.23
N ILE A 176 -1.72 -0.71 3.03
CA ILE A 176 -0.37 -0.38 3.51
C ILE A 176 -0.23 -0.82 4.98
N ARG A 177 -1.18 -0.38 5.82
CA ARG A 177 -1.10 -0.48 7.28
C ARG A 177 -1.19 -1.94 7.75
N GLN A 178 -2.14 -2.70 7.23
CA GLN A 178 -2.36 -4.09 7.63
C GLN A 178 -1.16 -5.00 7.25
N PRO A 179 -0.65 -5.04 5.99
CA PRO A 179 0.51 -5.85 5.68
C PRO A 179 1.79 -5.36 6.40
N ALA A 180 1.92 -4.06 6.69
CA ALA A 180 3.02 -3.57 7.53
C ALA A 180 2.95 -4.17 8.95
N ALA A 181 1.77 -4.22 9.56
CA ALA A 181 1.56 -4.84 10.88
C ALA A 181 1.88 -6.34 10.84
N LEU A 182 1.38 -7.10 9.85
CA LEU A 182 1.59 -8.54 9.76
C LEU A 182 3.05 -8.93 9.43
N CYS A 183 3.81 -8.02 8.83
CA CYS A 183 5.24 -8.23 8.52
C CYS A 183 6.20 -7.56 9.53
N GLY A 184 5.69 -6.79 10.51
CA GLY A 184 6.51 -6.14 11.53
C GLY A 184 7.40 -5.02 10.98
N ILE A 185 6.86 -4.18 10.10
CA ILE A 185 7.51 -2.99 9.53
C ILE A 185 6.62 -1.75 9.74
N THR A 186 7.13 -0.58 9.36
CA THR A 186 6.35 0.66 9.34
C THR A 186 5.70 0.88 7.97
N GLY A 187 4.39 1.12 7.97
CA GLY A 187 3.63 1.54 6.79
C GLY A 187 2.87 2.82 7.09
N LEU A 188 2.98 3.82 6.22
CA LEU A 188 2.35 5.11 6.41
C LEU A 188 1.36 5.40 5.27
N LYS A 189 0.08 5.49 5.62
CA LYS A 189 -0.97 6.00 4.72
C LYS A 189 -1.12 7.49 4.93
N PRO A 190 -0.71 8.35 3.98
CA PRO A 190 -0.91 9.79 4.11
C PRO A 190 -2.39 10.17 4.02
N THR A 191 -2.69 11.42 4.38
CA THR A 191 -4.01 12.00 4.14
C THR A 191 -4.34 11.97 2.65
N TYR A 192 -5.59 11.66 2.32
CA TYR A 192 -6.08 11.60 0.94
C TYR A 192 -5.77 12.89 0.17
N GLY A 193 -5.20 12.75 -1.01
CA GLY A 193 -4.80 13.86 -1.88
C GLY A 193 -3.40 14.45 -1.59
N VAL A 194 -2.71 14.03 -0.54
CA VAL A 194 -1.32 14.48 -0.25
C VAL A 194 -0.32 13.89 -1.25
N VAL A 195 -0.55 12.66 -1.70
CA VAL A 195 0.22 11.99 -2.75
C VAL A 195 -0.67 11.82 -3.97
N SER A 196 -0.20 12.28 -5.13
CA SER A 196 -0.94 12.18 -6.39
C SER A 196 -1.21 10.73 -6.78
N ARG A 197 -2.41 10.48 -7.32
CA ARG A 197 -2.83 9.19 -7.89
C ARG A 197 -2.58 9.08 -9.39
N TYR A 198 -2.01 10.11 -10.03
CA TYR A 198 -1.70 10.04 -11.45
C TYR A 198 -0.76 8.87 -11.74
N GLY A 199 -1.19 7.98 -12.65
CA GLY A 199 -0.45 6.76 -13.01
C GLY A 199 -0.50 5.64 -11.97
N MET A 200 -1.26 5.79 -10.87
CA MET A 200 -1.65 4.71 -9.98
C MET A 200 -2.95 4.09 -10.53
N ILE A 201 -2.92 2.81 -10.87
CA ILE A 201 -4.10 2.12 -11.40
C ILE A 201 -5.17 2.04 -10.32
N ALA A 202 -6.37 2.54 -10.62
CA ALA A 202 -7.42 2.76 -9.64
C ALA A 202 -8.13 1.47 -9.22
N PHE A 203 -8.35 1.32 -7.90
CA PHE A 203 -9.34 0.40 -7.33
C PHE A 203 -10.61 1.17 -6.96
N ALA A 204 -10.57 2.01 -5.93
CA ALA A 204 -11.69 2.82 -5.46
C ALA A 204 -11.26 4.28 -5.34
N SER A 205 -11.61 5.09 -6.34
CA SER A 205 -11.05 6.43 -6.55
C SER A 205 -11.25 7.39 -5.38
N SER A 206 -12.31 7.24 -4.58
CA SER A 206 -12.56 8.10 -3.42
C SER A 206 -11.82 7.66 -2.14
N LEU A 207 -11.05 6.57 -2.21
CA LEU A 207 -10.37 5.95 -1.06
C LEU A 207 -8.88 5.72 -1.32
N ASP A 208 -8.49 5.42 -2.56
CA ASP A 208 -7.13 5.02 -2.92
C ASP A 208 -6.10 6.08 -2.55
N GLN A 209 -5.02 5.67 -1.88
CA GLN A 209 -3.91 6.52 -1.52
C GLN A 209 -2.58 5.77 -1.61
N GLY A 210 -1.57 6.37 -2.26
CA GLY A 210 -0.20 5.88 -2.24
C GLY A 210 0.53 6.28 -0.95
N GLY A 211 1.49 5.47 -0.51
CA GLY A 211 2.32 5.77 0.66
C GLY A 211 3.55 4.88 0.78
N PRO A 212 4.49 5.23 1.67
CA PRO A 212 5.72 4.50 1.87
C PRO A 212 5.59 3.35 2.87
N MET A 213 6.44 2.35 2.71
CA MET A 213 6.65 1.22 3.61
C MET A 213 8.16 1.06 3.84
N ALA A 214 8.60 1.08 5.09
CA ALA A 214 10.01 1.03 5.47
C ALA A 214 10.21 0.42 6.87
N GLN A 215 11.45 0.41 7.35
CA GLN A 215 11.76 -0.18 8.67
C GLN A 215 11.34 0.73 9.83
N THR A 216 11.43 2.04 9.66
CA THR A 216 11.21 3.03 10.72
C THR A 216 10.23 4.12 10.30
N ALA A 217 9.64 4.80 11.28
CA ALA A 217 8.79 5.98 11.03
C ALA A 217 9.58 7.13 10.40
N GLU A 218 10.86 7.32 10.80
CA GLU A 218 11.76 8.30 10.20
C GLU A 218 11.94 8.04 8.70
N ASP A 219 12.21 6.78 8.32
CA ASP A 219 12.35 6.40 6.92
C ASP A 219 11.06 6.67 6.12
N CYS A 220 9.89 6.38 6.71
CA CYS A 220 8.61 6.71 6.08
C CYS A 220 8.41 8.22 5.92
N GLY A 221 8.83 9.04 6.90
CA GLY A 221 8.80 10.50 6.82
C GLY A 221 9.70 11.02 5.69
N LEU A 222 10.93 10.51 5.59
CA LEU A 222 11.88 10.86 4.52
C LEU A 222 11.33 10.53 3.13
N LEU A 223 10.72 9.34 2.98
CA LEU A 223 10.09 8.93 1.72
C LEU A 223 8.85 9.77 1.39
N LEU A 224 8.04 10.11 2.40
CA LEU A 224 6.87 10.96 2.18
C LEU A 224 7.28 12.37 1.75
N ASN A 225 8.41 12.89 2.23
CA ASN A 225 8.99 14.16 1.75
C ASN A 225 9.29 14.12 0.23
N VAL A 226 9.58 12.95 -0.33
CA VAL A 226 9.77 12.78 -1.77
C VAL A 226 8.43 12.62 -2.50
N MET A 227 7.52 11.77 -1.97
CA MET A 227 6.25 11.39 -2.63
C MET A 227 5.22 12.51 -2.64
N ALA A 228 5.16 13.33 -1.58
CA ALA A 228 4.13 14.34 -1.40
C ALA A 228 4.37 15.56 -2.30
N GLY A 229 3.28 16.09 -2.84
CA GLY A 229 3.29 17.30 -3.66
C GLY A 229 2.04 17.43 -4.52
N PHE A 230 1.76 18.67 -4.92
CA PHE A 230 0.64 18.97 -5.81
C PHE A 230 0.94 18.47 -7.22
N ASP A 231 -0.08 17.88 -7.84
CA ASP A 231 -0.05 17.42 -9.23
C ASP A 231 -1.37 17.76 -9.91
N GLU A 232 -1.32 18.68 -10.88
CA GLU A 232 -2.50 19.15 -11.63
C GLU A 232 -3.22 18.05 -12.42
N ARG A 233 -2.53 16.92 -12.70
CA ARG A 233 -3.10 15.77 -13.42
C ARG A 233 -4.01 14.90 -12.55
N ASP A 234 -4.00 15.07 -11.22
CA ASP A 234 -4.92 14.43 -10.29
C ASP A 234 -5.85 15.49 -9.69
N SER A 235 -7.12 15.50 -10.08
CA SER A 235 -8.13 16.45 -9.61
C SER A 235 -8.36 16.42 -8.08
N THR A 236 -7.87 15.40 -7.39
CA THR A 236 -7.98 15.27 -5.94
C THR A 236 -6.69 15.64 -5.21
N SER A 237 -5.63 15.97 -5.95
CA SER A 237 -4.36 16.39 -5.37
C SER A 237 -4.52 17.72 -4.62
N LEU A 238 -4.04 17.77 -3.37
CA LEU A 238 -4.17 18.95 -2.52
C LEU A 238 -3.09 19.97 -2.86
N GLN A 239 -3.54 21.18 -3.25
CA GLN A 239 -2.64 22.31 -3.42
C GLN A 239 -2.32 22.91 -2.04
N ARG A 240 -1.17 22.57 -1.50
CA ARG A 240 -0.67 23.01 -0.19
C ARG A 240 0.83 23.19 -0.21
N GLU A 241 1.34 23.96 0.75
CA GLU A 241 2.78 24.08 0.93
C GLU A 241 3.40 22.71 1.26
N LYS A 242 4.61 22.49 0.74
CA LYS A 242 5.36 21.26 1.02
C LYS A 242 5.80 21.27 2.47
N GLU A 243 5.44 20.23 3.20
CA GLU A 243 5.85 20.04 4.59
C GLU A 243 7.10 19.15 4.69
N ASP A 244 7.86 19.31 5.76
CA ASP A 244 8.85 18.33 6.19
C ASP A 244 8.22 17.38 7.22
N TYR A 245 7.94 16.15 6.79
CA TYR A 245 7.33 15.13 7.63
C TYR A 245 8.29 14.53 8.66
N THR A 246 9.55 14.99 8.71
CA THR A 246 10.54 14.58 9.71
C THR A 246 10.80 15.64 10.78
N ARG A 247 10.26 16.86 10.62
CA ARG A 247 10.53 18.04 11.46
C ARG A 247 10.30 17.85 12.97
N ASP A 248 9.38 16.97 13.33
CA ASP A 248 8.91 16.82 14.72
C ASP A 248 9.30 15.48 15.37
N LEU A 249 10.12 14.66 14.69
CA LEU A 249 10.46 13.30 15.15
C LEU A 249 11.18 13.26 16.51
N THR A 250 11.87 14.34 16.89
CA THR A 250 12.61 14.43 18.15
C THR A 250 11.89 15.23 19.23
N LYS A 251 10.69 15.75 18.96
CA LYS A 251 9.93 16.52 19.95
C LYS A 251 9.48 15.61 21.10
N PRO A 252 9.56 16.13 22.36
CA PRO A 252 8.98 15.43 23.51
C PRO A 252 7.48 15.19 23.33
N LEU A 253 6.96 14.08 23.89
CA LEU A 253 5.54 13.74 23.83
C LEU A 253 4.74 14.31 25.01
N VAL A 254 5.37 15.12 25.85
CA VAL A 254 4.71 15.74 27.03
C VAL A 254 3.54 16.62 26.58
N GLY A 255 2.35 16.31 27.10
CA GLY A 255 1.11 17.00 26.76
C GLY A 255 0.39 16.49 25.51
N LEU A 256 0.99 15.53 24.77
CA LEU A 256 0.29 14.86 23.66
C LEU A 256 -0.87 14.01 24.21
N LYS A 257 -2.08 14.25 23.74
CA LYS A 257 -3.27 13.48 24.11
C LYS A 257 -3.55 12.38 23.09
N ILE A 258 -3.50 11.14 23.55
CA ILE A 258 -3.76 9.94 22.74
C ILE A 258 -5.18 9.45 23.04
N GLY A 259 -6.07 9.48 22.05
CA GLY A 259 -7.41 8.92 22.10
C GLY A 259 -7.38 7.41 21.98
N LEU A 260 -8.05 6.70 22.87
CA LEU A 260 -8.21 5.24 22.85
C LEU A 260 -9.69 4.93 22.60
N PRO A 261 -10.07 4.54 21.34
CA PRO A 261 -11.46 4.19 21.05
C PRO A 261 -11.86 2.90 21.75
N ARG A 262 -12.95 2.92 22.51
CA ARG A 262 -13.49 1.73 23.21
C ARG A 262 -13.74 0.58 22.25
N GLU A 263 -14.24 0.91 21.07
CA GLU A 263 -14.62 -0.05 20.03
C GLU A 263 -13.44 -0.83 19.45
N PHE A 264 -12.20 -0.33 19.64
CA PHE A 264 -11.00 -1.00 19.14
C PHE A 264 -10.45 -2.09 20.09
N PHE A 265 -10.95 -2.13 21.33
CA PHE A 265 -10.49 -3.04 22.38
C PHE A 265 -11.57 -4.07 22.78
N GLY A 266 -12.56 -4.33 21.90
CA GLY A 266 -13.67 -5.24 22.11
C GLY A 266 -13.43 -6.66 21.61
N GLU A 267 -14.54 -7.37 21.32
CA GLU A 267 -14.54 -8.72 20.77
C GLU A 267 -13.79 -8.80 19.44
N GLY A 268 -13.05 -9.90 19.24
CA GLY A 268 -12.27 -10.19 18.02
C GLY A 268 -10.80 -9.80 18.09
N LEU A 269 -10.38 -8.97 19.07
CA LEU A 269 -8.98 -8.70 19.31
C LEU A 269 -8.32 -9.85 20.07
N THR A 270 -7.28 -10.50 19.50
CA THR A 270 -6.58 -11.59 20.18
C THR A 270 -5.76 -11.09 21.38
N GLY A 271 -5.59 -11.93 22.40
CA GLY A 271 -4.87 -11.58 23.61
C GLY A 271 -3.43 -11.11 23.37
N ASP A 272 -2.72 -11.71 22.43
CA ASP A 272 -1.35 -11.31 22.07
C ASP A 272 -1.32 -9.91 21.44
N THR A 273 -2.26 -9.61 20.53
CA THR A 273 -2.37 -8.28 19.92
C THR A 273 -2.77 -7.24 20.96
N ALA A 274 -3.77 -7.53 21.80
CA ALA A 274 -4.20 -6.65 22.89
C ALA A 274 -3.03 -6.29 23.83
N LYS A 275 -2.29 -7.31 24.29
CA LYS A 275 -1.12 -7.13 25.15
C LYS A 275 -0.06 -6.23 24.50
N THR A 276 0.26 -6.45 23.24
CA THR A 276 1.24 -5.63 22.51
C THR A 276 0.83 -4.17 22.41
N VAL A 277 -0.46 -3.92 22.14
CA VAL A 277 -1.01 -2.54 22.09
C VAL A 277 -0.99 -1.91 23.48
N GLU A 278 -1.34 -2.64 24.55
CA GLU A 278 -1.27 -2.15 25.94
C GLU A 278 0.17 -1.79 26.35
N GLU A 279 1.15 -2.62 25.96
CA GLU A 279 2.58 -2.33 26.17
C GLU A 279 3.02 -1.04 25.44
N ALA A 280 2.56 -0.84 24.21
CA ALA A 280 2.82 0.38 23.46
C ALA A 280 2.20 1.61 24.16
N ILE A 281 0.95 1.53 24.61
CA ILE A 281 0.27 2.59 25.37
C ILE A 281 1.06 2.92 26.63
N ALA A 282 1.50 1.90 27.37
CA ALA A 282 2.30 2.09 28.58
C ALA A 282 3.63 2.80 28.27
N GLN A 283 4.24 2.49 27.14
CA GLN A 283 5.48 3.15 26.70
C GLN A 283 5.24 4.62 26.33
N TYR A 284 4.17 4.97 25.62
CA TYR A 284 3.82 6.37 25.33
C TYR A 284 3.56 7.17 26.61
N ARG A 285 2.87 6.59 27.61
CA ARG A 285 2.68 7.24 28.91
C ARG A 285 4.01 7.51 29.63
N LYS A 286 4.97 6.57 29.57
CA LYS A 286 6.32 6.78 30.13
C LYS A 286 7.08 7.90 29.43
N LEU A 287 6.80 8.15 28.14
CA LEU A 287 7.38 9.23 27.35
C LEU A 287 6.66 10.58 27.59
N GLY A 288 5.64 10.62 28.44
CA GLY A 288 4.95 11.84 28.86
C GLY A 288 3.65 12.13 28.11
N ALA A 289 3.16 11.22 27.27
CA ALA A 289 1.86 11.37 26.65
C ALA A 289 0.72 11.05 27.64
N GLU A 290 -0.41 11.72 27.48
CA GLU A 290 -1.65 11.47 28.20
C GLU A 290 -2.58 10.60 27.36
N THR A 291 -3.40 9.75 27.99
CA THR A 291 -4.41 8.96 27.27
C THR A 291 -5.81 9.36 27.71
N VAL A 292 -6.72 9.43 26.75
CA VAL A 292 -8.14 9.72 26.97
C VAL A 292 -8.99 8.68 26.24
N GLU A 293 -10.03 8.18 26.91
CA GLU A 293 -11.00 7.30 26.28
C GLU A 293 -11.91 8.10 25.34
N VAL A 294 -12.09 7.62 24.10
CA VAL A 294 -12.98 8.21 23.09
C VAL A 294 -13.93 7.16 22.53
N GLY A 295 -15.03 7.58 21.93
CA GLY A 295 -16.01 6.69 21.30
C GLY A 295 -16.08 6.88 19.80
N LEU A 296 -16.20 5.75 19.04
CA LEU A 296 -16.44 5.72 17.62
C LEU A 296 -17.68 4.84 17.32
N PRO A 297 -18.89 5.24 17.76
CA PRO A 297 -20.06 4.35 17.82
C PRO A 297 -20.52 3.80 16.47
N ASN A 298 -20.21 4.49 15.36
CA ASN A 298 -20.56 4.05 14.01
C ASN A 298 -19.46 3.18 13.36
N SER A 299 -18.29 2.99 13.99
CA SER A 299 -17.18 2.20 13.42
C SER A 299 -17.57 0.76 13.08
N ARG A 300 -18.51 0.16 13.82
CA ARG A 300 -19.09 -1.18 13.54
C ARG A 300 -19.73 -1.30 12.14
N LEU A 301 -20.07 -0.18 11.50
CA LEU A 301 -20.66 -0.11 10.18
C LEU A 301 -19.61 0.08 9.06
N SER A 302 -18.34 0.26 9.40
CA SER A 302 -17.28 0.61 8.46
C SER A 302 -17.06 -0.47 7.39
N VAL A 303 -16.98 -1.75 7.79
CA VAL A 303 -16.81 -2.87 6.85
C VAL A 303 -17.97 -2.93 5.87
N ALA A 304 -19.23 -2.83 6.34
CA ALA A 304 -20.41 -2.86 5.48
C ALA A 304 -20.44 -1.68 4.50
N ALA A 305 -20.13 -0.45 4.97
CA ALA A 305 -20.07 0.73 4.11
C ALA A 305 -18.96 0.62 3.07
N TYR A 306 -17.77 0.15 3.47
CA TYR A 306 -16.63 -0.05 2.58
C TYR A 306 -16.94 -1.05 1.47
N TYR A 307 -17.54 -2.22 1.80
CA TYR A 307 -17.83 -3.26 0.83
C TYR A 307 -19.04 -2.97 -0.08
N VAL A 308 -19.73 -1.85 0.12
CA VAL A 308 -20.65 -1.26 -0.85
C VAL A 308 -19.92 -0.25 -1.74
N LEU A 309 -19.19 0.70 -1.12
CA LEU A 309 -18.57 1.81 -1.85
C LEU A 309 -17.41 1.37 -2.74
N ALA A 310 -16.48 0.59 -2.19
CA ALA A 310 -15.29 0.19 -2.93
C ALA A 310 -15.60 -0.71 -4.14
N PRO A 311 -16.47 -1.76 -4.05
CA PRO A 311 -16.92 -2.51 -5.22
C PRO A 311 -17.68 -1.66 -6.24
N ALA A 312 -18.52 -0.71 -5.82
CA ALA A 312 -19.22 0.20 -6.73
C ALA A 312 -18.22 1.01 -7.58
N GLU A 313 -17.23 1.62 -6.95
CA GLU A 313 -16.19 2.37 -7.66
C GLU A 313 -15.30 1.44 -8.51
N ALA A 314 -14.96 0.25 -8.03
CA ALA A 314 -14.21 -0.75 -8.77
C ALA A 314 -14.90 -1.18 -10.05
N SER A 315 -16.21 -1.44 -10.01
CA SER A 315 -16.97 -1.85 -11.20
C SER A 315 -16.89 -0.79 -12.31
N SER A 316 -16.92 0.49 -11.94
CA SER A 316 -16.72 1.60 -12.86
C SER A 316 -15.27 1.71 -13.35
N ASN A 317 -14.30 1.69 -12.42
CA ASN A 317 -12.88 1.85 -12.75
C ASN A 317 -12.33 0.72 -13.63
N LEU A 318 -12.76 -0.53 -13.39
CA LEU A 318 -12.27 -1.68 -14.14
C LEU A 318 -13.04 -1.94 -15.45
N SER A 319 -14.04 -1.12 -15.79
CA SER A 319 -14.76 -1.22 -17.07
C SER A 319 -13.87 -0.99 -18.29
N ARG A 320 -12.76 -0.24 -18.11
CA ARG A 320 -11.79 0.09 -19.16
C ARG A 320 -10.89 -1.07 -19.59
N PHE A 321 -10.84 -2.14 -18.81
CA PHE A 321 -10.00 -3.32 -19.11
C PHE A 321 -10.84 -4.34 -19.90
N ASP A 322 -10.74 -4.26 -21.23
CA ASP A 322 -11.54 -5.01 -22.19
C ASP A 322 -10.71 -5.77 -23.24
N GLY A 323 -9.38 -5.64 -23.17
CA GLY A 323 -8.46 -6.28 -24.12
C GLY A 323 -8.41 -5.64 -25.51
N VAL A 324 -9.06 -4.48 -25.72
CA VAL A 324 -9.10 -3.82 -27.06
C VAL A 324 -7.83 -3.02 -27.32
N ARG A 325 -7.38 -2.19 -26.40
CA ARG A 325 -6.24 -1.28 -26.60
C ARG A 325 -4.95 -1.82 -26.00
N TYR A 326 -5.03 -2.51 -24.88
CA TYR A 326 -3.90 -3.03 -24.12
C TYR A 326 -4.35 -4.19 -23.21
N GLY A 327 -3.39 -4.89 -22.64
CA GLY A 327 -3.62 -5.99 -21.75
C GLY A 327 -3.92 -7.32 -22.44
N TYR A 328 -4.39 -8.29 -21.66
CA TYR A 328 -4.78 -9.60 -22.14
C TYR A 328 -6.04 -9.49 -23.00
N ARG A 329 -6.04 -10.21 -24.13
CA ARG A 329 -7.20 -10.46 -24.99
C ARG A 329 -7.32 -11.96 -25.19
N THR A 330 -8.54 -12.51 -25.07
CA THR A 330 -8.79 -13.90 -25.43
C THR A 330 -8.38 -14.17 -26.88
N PRO A 331 -7.68 -15.27 -27.16
CA PRO A 331 -7.27 -15.59 -28.53
C PRO A 331 -8.42 -16.09 -29.42
N GLU A 332 -9.50 -16.60 -28.82
CA GLU A 332 -10.61 -17.24 -29.52
C GLU A 332 -11.94 -16.59 -29.18
N TYR A 333 -12.58 -15.96 -30.16
CA TYR A 333 -13.88 -15.34 -30.04
C TYR A 333 -14.64 -15.34 -31.38
N THR A 334 -15.97 -15.30 -31.33
CA THR A 334 -16.83 -15.33 -32.51
C THR A 334 -17.24 -13.94 -32.98
N ASP A 335 -17.41 -13.01 -32.06
CA ASP A 335 -17.78 -11.61 -32.33
C ASP A 335 -17.24 -10.68 -31.25
N LEU A 336 -17.54 -9.40 -31.34
CA LEU A 336 -17.04 -8.37 -30.41
C LEU A 336 -17.54 -8.57 -28.99
N LEU A 337 -18.78 -8.97 -28.80
CA LEU A 337 -19.36 -9.19 -27.47
C LEU A 337 -18.71 -10.40 -26.81
N ASP A 338 -18.59 -11.51 -27.52
CA ASP A 338 -17.90 -12.73 -27.07
C ASP A 338 -16.45 -12.45 -26.71
N MET A 339 -15.76 -11.59 -27.49
CA MET A 339 -14.40 -11.13 -27.17
C MET A 339 -14.35 -10.42 -25.81
N TYR A 340 -15.26 -9.49 -25.53
CA TYR A 340 -15.33 -8.77 -24.26
C TYR A 340 -15.60 -9.70 -23.09
N GLU A 341 -16.60 -10.56 -23.23
CA GLU A 341 -17.03 -11.50 -22.19
C GLU A 341 -15.90 -12.47 -21.83
N LYS A 342 -15.33 -13.14 -22.81
CA LYS A 342 -14.22 -14.09 -22.62
C LYS A 342 -12.98 -13.43 -22.06
N THR A 343 -12.56 -12.28 -22.65
CA THR A 343 -11.39 -11.56 -22.18
C THR A 343 -11.50 -11.21 -20.69
N ARG A 344 -12.64 -10.69 -20.26
CA ARG A 344 -12.86 -10.33 -18.86
C ARG A 344 -13.02 -11.55 -17.96
N ALA A 345 -13.69 -12.59 -18.43
CA ALA A 345 -13.85 -13.85 -17.70
C ALA A 345 -12.52 -14.56 -17.43
N GLU A 346 -11.60 -14.54 -18.40
CA GLU A 346 -10.30 -15.18 -18.32
C GLU A 346 -9.22 -14.28 -17.69
N GLY A 347 -9.32 -12.96 -17.93
CA GLY A 347 -8.32 -11.97 -17.52
C GLY A 347 -8.41 -11.58 -16.04
N PHE A 348 -9.61 -11.58 -15.45
CA PHE A 348 -9.82 -11.26 -14.03
C PHE A 348 -9.93 -12.52 -13.17
N GLY A 349 -9.32 -12.46 -11.99
CA GLY A 349 -9.46 -13.47 -10.95
C GLY A 349 -10.83 -13.45 -10.27
N SER A 350 -11.09 -14.46 -9.44
CA SER A 350 -12.41 -14.69 -8.82
C SER A 350 -12.85 -13.55 -7.89
N GLU A 351 -11.94 -13.02 -7.08
CA GLU A 351 -12.25 -11.92 -6.14
C GLU A 351 -12.57 -10.61 -6.87
N VAL A 352 -11.81 -10.27 -7.90
CA VAL A 352 -12.07 -9.09 -8.73
C VAL A 352 -13.42 -9.21 -9.43
N LYS A 353 -13.73 -10.36 -10.01
CA LYS A 353 -15.05 -10.63 -10.62
C LYS A 353 -16.19 -10.49 -9.61
N ARG A 354 -16.02 -11.03 -8.40
CA ARG A 354 -17.01 -10.90 -7.30
C ARG A 354 -17.28 -9.42 -6.99
N ARG A 355 -16.25 -8.61 -6.83
CA ARG A 355 -16.39 -7.17 -6.51
C ARG A 355 -16.99 -6.39 -7.66
N ILE A 356 -16.65 -6.69 -8.91
CA ILE A 356 -17.28 -6.07 -10.09
C ILE A 356 -18.78 -6.38 -10.11
N LEU A 357 -19.18 -7.63 -9.85
CA LEU A 357 -20.59 -8.04 -9.81
C LEU A 357 -21.36 -7.31 -8.69
N ILE A 358 -20.81 -7.29 -7.47
CA ILE A 358 -21.40 -6.56 -6.34
C ILE A 358 -21.53 -5.07 -6.69
N GLY A 359 -20.48 -4.46 -7.23
CA GLY A 359 -20.48 -3.06 -7.60
C GLY A 359 -21.51 -2.71 -8.67
N THR A 360 -21.62 -3.54 -9.69
CA THR A 360 -22.64 -3.38 -10.74
C THR A 360 -24.06 -3.50 -10.16
N TYR A 361 -24.27 -4.45 -9.25
CA TYR A 361 -25.57 -4.64 -8.60
C TYR A 361 -25.97 -3.41 -7.76
N VAL A 362 -25.09 -2.92 -6.89
CA VAL A 362 -25.40 -1.78 -6.00
C VAL A 362 -25.54 -0.46 -6.74
N LEU A 363 -25.03 -0.35 -7.97
CA LEU A 363 -25.21 0.81 -8.84
C LEU A 363 -26.42 0.70 -9.77
N SER A 364 -27.08 -0.47 -9.83
CA SER A 364 -28.20 -0.69 -10.72
C SER A 364 -29.48 0.05 -10.29
N HIS A 365 -30.42 0.21 -11.23
CA HIS A 365 -31.71 0.87 -11.00
C HIS A 365 -32.48 0.22 -9.83
N GLY A 366 -32.98 1.04 -8.92
CA GLY A 366 -33.71 0.60 -7.73
C GLY A 366 -32.82 0.22 -6.53
N TYR A 367 -31.52 -0.04 -6.74
CA TYR A 367 -30.58 -0.38 -5.66
C TYR A 367 -29.60 0.75 -5.31
N TYR A 368 -29.39 1.68 -6.23
CA TYR A 368 -28.48 2.81 -6.04
C TYR A 368 -28.76 3.61 -4.77
N ASP A 369 -30.03 4.04 -4.59
CA ASP A 369 -30.44 4.80 -3.40
C ASP A 369 -30.44 3.95 -2.13
N ALA A 370 -30.81 2.67 -2.24
CA ALA A 370 -30.89 1.77 -1.10
C ALA A 370 -29.53 1.36 -0.54
N TYR A 371 -28.52 1.23 -1.40
CA TYR A 371 -27.19 0.76 -0.99
C TYR A 371 -26.13 1.84 -1.11
N TYR A 372 -25.88 2.38 -2.31
CA TYR A 372 -24.75 3.30 -2.53
C TYR A 372 -24.94 4.62 -1.77
N ILE A 373 -26.10 5.24 -1.89
CA ILE A 373 -26.39 6.49 -1.17
C ILE A 373 -26.43 6.28 0.34
N GLN A 374 -26.96 5.15 0.82
CA GLN A 374 -26.95 4.85 2.25
C GLN A 374 -25.50 4.64 2.77
N ALA A 375 -24.66 3.94 2.03
CA ALA A 375 -23.25 3.77 2.38
C ALA A 375 -22.49 5.12 2.43
N GLN A 376 -22.79 6.06 1.52
CA GLN A 376 -22.24 7.43 1.57
C GLN A 376 -22.69 8.19 2.84
N LYS A 377 -23.95 8.03 3.24
CA LYS A 377 -24.44 8.62 4.50
C LYS A 377 -23.76 8.01 5.72
N LEU A 378 -23.58 6.68 5.75
CA LEU A 378 -22.84 5.98 6.81
C LEU A 378 -21.39 6.45 6.88
N ARG A 379 -20.71 6.58 5.73
CA ARG A 379 -19.35 7.13 5.67
C ARG A 379 -19.26 8.51 6.33
N ARG A 380 -20.27 9.37 6.14
CA ARG A 380 -20.33 10.69 6.78
C ARG A 380 -20.49 10.56 8.29
N LEU A 381 -21.33 9.66 8.78
CA LEU A 381 -21.51 9.42 10.22
C LEU A 381 -20.22 8.91 10.86
N ILE A 382 -19.52 7.97 10.23
CA ILE A 382 -18.22 7.48 10.68
C ILE A 382 -17.19 8.63 10.73
N ALA A 383 -17.12 9.46 9.69
CA ALA A 383 -16.23 10.62 9.68
C ALA A 383 -16.54 11.61 10.83
N ASN A 384 -17.82 11.79 11.17
CA ASN A 384 -18.23 12.65 12.28
C ASN A 384 -17.74 12.08 13.63
N ASP A 385 -17.75 10.75 13.84
CA ASP A 385 -17.22 10.13 15.06
C ASP A 385 -15.75 10.53 15.28
N PHE A 386 -14.93 10.45 14.24
CA PHE A 386 -13.54 10.89 14.30
C PHE A 386 -13.40 12.38 14.57
N SER A 387 -14.25 13.21 13.94
CA SER A 387 -14.25 14.66 14.18
C SER A 387 -14.58 15.00 15.64
N GLU A 388 -15.49 14.28 16.29
CA GLU A 388 -15.81 14.45 17.70
C GLU A 388 -14.70 13.93 18.62
N ALA A 389 -14.08 12.79 18.27
CA ALA A 389 -12.95 12.25 19.02
C ALA A 389 -11.75 13.21 19.00
N PHE A 390 -11.42 13.82 17.86
CA PHE A 390 -10.32 14.78 17.73
C PHE A 390 -10.55 16.14 18.41
N LYS A 391 -11.73 16.41 18.98
CA LYS A 391 -11.92 17.53 19.91
C LYS A 391 -11.33 17.25 21.30
N GLN A 392 -11.02 15.99 21.59
CA GLN A 392 -10.60 15.51 22.91
C GLN A 392 -9.15 15.01 22.91
N CYS A 393 -8.58 14.68 21.73
CA CYS A 393 -7.25 14.14 21.59
C CYS A 393 -6.55 14.67 20.33
N ASP A 394 -5.23 14.57 20.30
CA ASP A 394 -4.38 14.99 19.17
C ASP A 394 -4.16 13.87 18.17
N VAL A 395 -4.09 12.62 18.67
CA VAL A 395 -3.92 11.39 17.87
C VAL A 395 -4.81 10.28 18.42
N ILE A 396 -5.15 9.31 17.59
CA ILE A 396 -5.86 8.08 17.98
C ILE A 396 -4.90 6.91 17.87
N LEU A 397 -4.91 6.02 18.87
CA LEU A 397 -4.09 4.80 18.90
C LEU A 397 -4.99 3.58 19.09
N GLY A 398 -4.67 2.52 18.37
CA GLY A 398 -5.33 1.23 18.47
C GLY A 398 -4.56 0.12 17.73
N PRO A 399 -5.07 -1.10 17.74
CA PRO A 399 -4.52 -2.18 16.93
C PRO A 399 -4.68 -1.87 15.44
N THR A 400 -3.74 -2.32 14.61
CA THR A 400 -3.84 -2.19 13.15
C THR A 400 -4.57 -3.38 12.54
N ALA A 401 -4.41 -4.57 13.13
CA ALA A 401 -5.11 -5.79 12.74
C ALA A 401 -5.58 -6.53 13.99
N PRO A 402 -6.68 -7.31 13.93
CA PRO A 402 -7.22 -8.00 15.10
C PRO A 402 -6.35 -9.17 15.56
N THR A 403 -5.55 -9.74 14.67
CA THR A 403 -4.74 -10.94 14.90
C THR A 403 -3.34 -10.76 14.32
N THR A 404 -2.42 -11.64 14.70
CA THR A 404 -1.16 -11.84 13.96
C THR A 404 -1.42 -12.48 12.59
N ALA A 405 -0.37 -12.64 11.76
CA ALA A 405 -0.48 -13.25 10.44
C ALA A 405 -1.08 -14.66 10.52
N PHE A 406 -2.16 -14.91 9.79
CA PHE A 406 -2.83 -16.21 9.68
C PHE A 406 -2.20 -17.08 8.59
N ARG A 407 -2.55 -18.36 8.53
CA ARG A 407 -1.98 -19.30 7.55
C ARG A 407 -2.51 -19.05 6.15
N LEU A 408 -1.70 -19.36 5.15
CA LEU A 408 -2.12 -19.41 3.75
C LEU A 408 -3.32 -20.37 3.61
N GLY A 409 -4.38 -19.94 2.93
CA GLY A 409 -5.61 -20.70 2.71
C GLY A 409 -6.60 -20.69 3.88
N GLU A 410 -6.22 -20.21 5.07
CA GLU A 410 -7.05 -20.31 6.27
C GLU A 410 -8.39 -19.58 6.18
N LYS A 411 -8.45 -18.47 5.43
CA LYS A 411 -9.66 -17.65 5.28
C LYS A 411 -10.21 -17.63 3.86
N SER A 412 -9.73 -18.50 2.98
CA SER A 412 -10.09 -18.50 1.56
C SER A 412 -11.59 -18.81 1.31
N ASP A 413 -12.20 -19.63 2.16
CA ASP A 413 -13.59 -20.06 2.04
C ASP A 413 -14.58 -19.15 2.77
N ASP A 414 -14.11 -18.18 3.56
CA ASP A 414 -14.95 -17.24 4.31
C ASP A 414 -14.57 -15.78 4.00
N PRO A 415 -15.19 -15.17 2.97
CA PRO A 415 -14.92 -13.77 2.63
C PRO A 415 -15.19 -12.78 3.78
N VAL A 416 -16.16 -13.08 4.66
CA VAL A 416 -16.50 -12.19 5.79
C VAL A 416 -15.36 -12.17 6.81
N GLN A 417 -14.79 -13.33 7.14
CA GLN A 417 -13.62 -13.42 8.03
C GLN A 417 -12.39 -12.75 7.43
N MET A 418 -12.22 -12.83 6.11
CA MET A 418 -11.15 -12.08 5.42
C MET A 418 -11.38 -10.57 5.57
N TYR A 419 -12.61 -10.09 5.34
CA TYR A 419 -12.96 -8.68 5.42
C TYR A 419 -12.84 -8.09 6.83
N LEU A 420 -13.14 -8.88 7.86
CA LEU A 420 -12.94 -8.47 9.25
C LEU A 420 -11.46 -8.28 9.63
N SER A 421 -10.53 -8.80 8.84
CA SER A 421 -9.09 -8.57 9.05
C SER A 421 -8.69 -7.09 8.87
N ASP A 422 -9.52 -6.29 8.20
CA ASP A 422 -9.28 -4.86 7.92
C ASP A 422 -10.14 -3.92 8.79
N ILE A 423 -10.76 -4.44 9.87
CA ILE A 423 -11.76 -3.68 10.64
C ILE A 423 -11.21 -2.40 11.28
N TYR A 424 -9.91 -2.34 11.58
CA TYR A 424 -9.25 -1.18 12.19
C TYR A 424 -8.59 -0.24 11.18
N THR A 425 -8.64 -0.57 9.90
CA THR A 425 -7.99 0.19 8.84
C THR A 425 -8.95 0.67 7.78
#